data_27eef8e64aefd7b60caa64f10ede85b9
#
_entry.id   27eef8e64aefd7b60caa64f10ede85b9
#
_cell.length_a   1.000
_cell.length_b   1.000
_cell.length_c   1.000
_cell.angle_alpha   90.00
_cell.angle_beta   90.00
_cell.angle_gamma   90.00
#
_symmetry.space_group_name_H-M   'P 1'
#
loop_
_entity.id
_entity.type
_entity.pdbx_description
1 polymer ?
#
loop_
_entity_poly.entity_id
_entity_poly.type
_entity_poly.pdbx_seq_one_letter_code
_entity_poly.pdbx_strand_id
1 'polypeptide(L)'
;MVGLSGLEKFSHLEDKIYRTIELTKTLRQEKENLEKELALIHRDMGNVLNEKERLENQVDKLLAERETIRMKVEAMLDAVAALEPETVEELR
;
A
#
# COMPACT_ATOMS: atom_id res chain seq x y z
N MET A 1 -5.34 -65.57 10.95
CA MET A 1 -3.90 -65.39 10.70
C MET A 1 -3.39 -64.07 11.24
N VAL A 2 -2.74 -64.17 12.36
CA VAL A 2 -2.27 -62.97 13.09
C VAL A 2 -1.14 -62.23 12.32
N GLY A 3 -0.26 -63.00 11.62
CA GLY A 3 0.86 -62.41 10.89
C GLY A 3 0.46 -61.53 9.68
N LEU A 4 -0.55 -61.97 8.91
CA LEU A 4 -1.06 -61.19 7.78
C LEU A 4 -1.74 -59.91 8.25
N SER A 5 -2.53 -59.97 9.32
CA SER A 5 -3.15 -58.78 9.91
C SER A 5 -2.12 -57.81 10.45
N GLY A 6 -1.02 -58.29 11.03
CA GLY A 6 0.10 -57.47 11.49
C GLY A 6 0.84 -56.77 10.34
N LEU A 7 1.09 -57.51 9.26
CA LEU A 7 1.74 -56.96 8.05
C LEU A 7 0.87 -55.91 7.34
N GLU A 8 -0.43 -56.16 7.27
CA GLU A 8 -1.37 -55.18 6.71
C GLU A 8 -1.39 -53.91 7.54
N LYS A 9 -1.44 -54.00 8.84
CA LYS A 9 -1.38 -52.85 9.74
C LYS A 9 -0.06 -52.06 9.60
N PHE A 10 1.03 -52.82 9.48
CA PHE A 10 2.34 -52.19 9.26
C PHE A 10 2.41 -51.44 7.93
N SER A 11 1.88 -52.06 6.87
CA SER A 11 1.79 -51.40 5.56
C SER A 11 0.96 -50.11 5.60
N HIS A 12 -0.17 -50.13 6.29
CA HIS A 12 -1.00 -48.95 6.48
C HIS A 12 -0.26 -47.84 7.25
N LEU A 13 0.52 -48.23 8.26
CA LEU A 13 1.33 -47.25 9.01
C LEU A 13 2.42 -46.64 8.14
N GLU A 14 3.09 -47.44 7.33
CA GLU A 14 4.08 -46.92 6.36
C GLU A 14 3.46 -45.92 5.40
N ASP A 15 2.30 -46.25 4.83
CA ASP A 15 1.58 -45.35 3.94
C ASP A 15 1.23 -44.03 4.61
N LYS A 16 0.74 -44.09 5.85
CA LYS A 16 0.42 -42.89 6.64
C LYS A 16 1.66 -42.04 6.92
N ILE A 17 2.76 -42.69 7.25
CA ILE A 17 4.05 -41.97 7.47
C ILE A 17 4.49 -41.28 6.19
N TYR A 18 4.45 -41.98 5.06
CA TYR A 18 4.79 -41.42 3.76
C TYR A 18 3.94 -40.22 3.40
N ARG A 19 2.64 -40.33 3.56
CA ARG A 19 1.70 -39.22 3.29
C ARG A 19 1.95 -38.04 4.21
N THR A 20 2.24 -38.32 5.48
CA THR A 20 2.55 -37.26 6.45
C THR A 20 3.83 -36.52 6.08
N ILE A 21 4.86 -37.25 5.67
CA ILE A 21 6.12 -36.68 5.21
C ILE A 21 5.90 -35.80 3.98
N GLU A 22 5.16 -36.31 2.98
CA GLU A 22 4.86 -35.52 1.78
C GLU A 22 4.02 -34.30 2.08
N LEU A 23 3.02 -34.41 2.94
CA LEU A 23 2.21 -33.31 3.38
C LEU A 23 3.04 -32.26 4.11
N THR A 24 3.95 -32.70 4.98
CA THR A 24 4.85 -31.82 5.71
C THR A 24 5.75 -31.05 4.76
N LYS A 25 6.30 -31.70 3.73
CA LYS A 25 7.12 -31.05 2.71
C LYS A 25 6.31 -29.99 1.95
N THR A 26 5.11 -30.36 1.52
CA THR A 26 4.22 -29.44 0.81
C THR A 26 3.87 -28.23 1.66
N LEU A 27 3.51 -28.45 2.92
CA LEU A 27 3.16 -27.36 3.85
C LEU A 27 4.34 -26.45 4.13
N ARG A 28 5.54 -27.00 4.26
CA ARG A 28 6.76 -26.19 4.41
C ARG A 28 7.00 -25.32 3.19
N GLN A 29 6.82 -25.90 2.00
CA GLN A 29 7.00 -25.14 0.76
C GLN A 29 5.97 -24.02 0.63
N GLU A 30 4.72 -24.32 0.94
CA GLU A 30 3.66 -23.31 0.95
C GLU A 30 3.93 -22.21 1.96
N LYS A 31 4.39 -22.58 3.16
CA LYS A 31 4.78 -21.62 4.19
C LYS A 31 5.89 -20.67 3.71
N GLU A 32 6.94 -21.22 3.10
CA GLU A 32 8.04 -20.44 2.57
C GLU A 32 7.57 -19.48 1.47
N ASN A 33 6.70 -19.98 0.58
CA ASN A 33 6.14 -19.17 -0.49
C ASN A 33 5.29 -18.02 0.07
N LEU A 34 4.44 -18.31 1.06
CA LEU A 34 3.62 -17.30 1.73
C LEU A 34 4.46 -16.29 2.49
N GLU A 35 5.53 -16.71 3.14
CA GLU A 35 6.46 -15.79 3.79
C GLU A 35 7.12 -14.83 2.81
N LYS A 36 7.52 -15.33 1.64
CA LYS A 36 8.08 -14.51 0.56
C LYS A 36 7.06 -13.51 0.02
N GLU A 37 5.84 -13.97 -0.24
CA GLU A 37 4.76 -13.10 -0.70
C GLU A 37 4.44 -12.02 0.33
N LEU A 38 4.39 -12.40 1.60
CA LEU A 38 4.15 -11.47 2.70
C LEU A 38 5.24 -10.41 2.78
N ALA A 39 6.50 -10.81 2.64
CA ALA A 39 7.63 -9.88 2.63
C ALA A 39 7.53 -8.88 1.47
N LEU A 40 7.13 -9.34 0.28
CA LEU A 40 6.93 -8.48 -0.89
C LEU A 40 5.78 -7.50 -0.67
N ILE A 41 4.66 -7.97 -0.12
CA ILE A 41 3.50 -7.13 0.18
C ILE A 41 3.87 -6.05 1.22
N HIS A 42 4.59 -6.41 2.26
CA HIS A 42 5.05 -5.46 3.27
C HIS A 42 5.97 -4.39 2.67
N ARG A 43 6.86 -4.78 1.78
CA ARG A 43 7.74 -3.86 1.06
C ARG A 43 6.94 -2.91 0.19
N ASP A 44 5.99 -3.44 -0.59
CA ASP A 44 5.14 -2.63 -1.47
C ASP A 44 4.26 -1.67 -0.68
N MET A 45 3.70 -2.12 0.45
CA MET A 45 2.97 -1.25 1.37
C MET A 45 3.82 -0.10 1.88
N GLY A 46 5.05 -0.38 2.28
CA GLY A 46 5.99 0.65 2.72
C GLY A 46 6.23 1.69 1.64
N ASN A 47 6.45 1.24 0.41
CA ASN A 47 6.66 2.12 -0.74
C ASN A 47 5.43 2.96 -1.05
N VAL A 48 4.23 2.37 -1.01
CA VAL A 48 2.97 3.08 -1.24
C VAL A 48 2.71 4.13 -0.16
N LEU A 49 2.97 3.80 1.11
CA LEU A 49 2.80 4.75 2.21
C LEU A 49 3.77 5.92 2.10
N ASN A 50 5.01 5.69 1.70
CA ASN A 50 5.99 6.73 1.46
C ASN A 50 5.57 7.64 0.30
N GLU A 51 5.08 7.07 -0.77
CA GLU A 51 4.56 7.82 -1.92
C GLU A 51 3.34 8.65 -1.56
N LYS A 52 2.44 8.09 -0.76
CA LYS A 52 1.27 8.80 -0.24
C LYS A 52 1.69 10.01 0.57
N GLU A 53 2.65 9.85 1.48
CA GLU A 53 3.17 10.96 2.30
C GLU A 53 3.80 12.04 1.43
N ARG A 54 4.59 11.65 0.45
CA ARG A 54 5.19 12.58 -0.52
C ARG A 54 4.14 13.39 -1.26
N LEU A 55 3.09 12.74 -1.74
CA LEU A 55 1.99 13.39 -2.45
C LEU A 55 1.16 14.29 -1.54
N GLU A 56 0.90 13.90 -0.31
CA GLU A 56 0.22 14.74 0.67
C GLU A 56 1.00 16.02 0.95
N ASN A 57 2.32 15.91 1.13
CA ASN A 57 3.19 17.05 1.33
C ASN A 57 3.20 17.98 0.10
N GLN A 58 3.21 17.39 -1.09
CA GLN A 58 3.14 18.15 -2.34
C GLN A 58 1.82 18.91 -2.48
N VAL A 59 0.71 18.26 -2.15
CA VAL A 59 -0.63 18.90 -2.16
C VAL A 59 -0.67 20.05 -1.17
N ASP A 60 -0.18 19.86 0.05
CA ASP A 60 -0.16 20.91 1.07
C ASP A 60 0.66 22.13 0.59
N LYS A 61 1.80 21.87 -0.02
CA LYS A 61 2.65 22.92 -0.60
C LYS A 61 1.93 23.70 -1.70
N LEU A 62 1.26 22.98 -2.61
CA LEU A 62 0.52 23.60 -3.71
C LEU A 62 -0.66 24.44 -3.20
N LEU A 63 -1.37 23.95 -2.18
CA LEU A 63 -2.46 24.70 -1.56
C LEU A 63 -1.95 25.98 -0.90
N ALA A 64 -0.81 25.93 -0.21
CA ALA A 64 -0.19 27.09 0.38
C ALA A 64 0.26 28.12 -0.68
N GLU A 65 0.86 27.66 -1.77
CA GLU A 65 1.26 28.51 -2.90
C GLU A 65 0.03 29.16 -3.55
N ARG A 66 -1.04 28.41 -3.75
CA ARG A 66 -2.31 28.92 -4.29
C ARG A 66 -2.87 30.04 -3.42
N GLU A 67 -2.88 29.84 -2.11
CA GLU A 67 -3.37 30.83 -1.15
C GLU A 67 -2.51 32.10 -1.19
N THR A 68 -1.20 31.94 -1.26
CA THR A 68 -0.27 33.08 -1.38
C THR A 68 -0.53 33.90 -2.66
N ILE A 69 -0.74 33.22 -3.78
CA ILE A 69 -1.07 33.86 -5.06
C ILE A 69 -2.40 34.60 -4.96
N ARG A 70 -3.41 33.96 -4.38
CA ARG A 70 -4.73 34.59 -4.19
C ARG A 70 -4.65 35.84 -3.38
N MET A 71 -3.91 35.85 -2.29
CA MET A 71 -3.70 37.01 -1.43
C MET A 71 -2.95 38.14 -2.17
N LYS A 72 -1.96 37.79 -2.97
CA LYS A 72 -1.23 38.78 -3.78
C LYS A 72 -2.11 39.44 -4.85
N VAL A 73 -2.94 38.62 -5.52
CA VAL A 73 -3.88 39.14 -6.52
C VAL A 73 -4.91 40.05 -5.87
N GLU A 74 -5.48 39.71 -4.73
CA GLU A 74 -6.41 40.55 -3.99
C GLU A 74 -5.77 41.84 -3.56
N ALA A 75 -4.55 41.80 -3.05
CA ALA A 75 -3.81 43.00 -2.66
C ALA A 75 -3.56 43.93 -3.85
N MET A 76 -3.22 43.39 -5.01
CA MET A 76 -3.03 44.16 -6.25
C MET A 76 -4.33 44.79 -6.72
N LEU A 77 -5.44 44.06 -6.70
CA LEU A 77 -6.75 44.61 -7.05
C LEU A 77 -7.19 45.72 -6.10
N ASP A 78 -6.97 45.55 -4.80
CA ASP A 78 -7.27 46.58 -3.80
C ASP A 78 -6.42 47.81 -4.00
N ALA A 79 -5.14 47.67 -4.33
CA ALA A 79 -4.23 48.79 -4.62
C ALA A 79 -4.68 49.54 -5.86
N VAL A 80 -5.06 48.88 -6.92
CA VAL A 80 -5.58 49.52 -8.15
C VAL A 80 -6.89 50.24 -7.87
N ALA A 81 -7.81 49.61 -7.13
CA ALA A 81 -9.08 50.22 -6.77
C ALA A 81 -8.91 51.50 -5.91
N ALA A 82 -7.90 51.50 -5.03
CA ALA A 82 -7.58 52.70 -4.22
C ALA A 82 -6.98 53.84 -5.02
N LEU A 83 -6.20 53.53 -6.08
CA LEU A 83 -5.54 54.53 -6.93
C LEU A 83 -6.48 55.13 -7.96
N GLU A 84 -7.28 54.35 -8.66
CA GLU A 84 -8.16 54.78 -9.73
C GLU A 84 -9.54 54.06 -9.67
N PRO A 85 -10.40 54.44 -8.70
CA PRO A 85 -11.71 53.74 -8.53
C PRO A 85 -12.60 53.84 -9.77
N GLU A 86 -12.60 54.93 -10.49
CA GLU A 86 -13.39 55.13 -11.69
C GLU A 86 -12.96 54.23 -12.84
N THR A 87 -11.66 54.06 -13.03
CA THR A 87 -11.09 53.17 -14.04
C THR A 87 -11.43 51.70 -13.75
N VAL A 88 -11.43 51.31 -12.50
CA VAL A 88 -11.80 49.95 -12.09
C VAL A 88 -13.28 49.65 -12.38
N GLU A 89 -14.18 50.61 -12.17
CA GLU A 89 -15.59 50.48 -12.50
C GLU A 89 -15.83 50.34 -14.01
N GLU A 90 -15.09 51.09 -14.82
CA GLU A 90 -15.16 50.98 -16.29
C GLU A 90 -14.74 49.61 -16.80
N LEU A 91 -13.82 48.94 -16.12
CA LEU A 91 -13.32 47.60 -16.47
C LEU A 91 -14.25 46.47 -16.03
N ARG A 92 -15.21 46.75 -15.21
CA ARG A 92 -16.22 45.75 -14.80
C ARG A 92 -17.39 45.76 -15.80
#